data_cfc09d1ee5f4b18005ad83c0f84a72ea
#
_entry.id   cfc09d1ee5f4b18005ad83c0f84a72ea
#
_cell.length_a   1.000
_cell.length_b   1.000
_cell.length_c   1.000
_cell.angle_alpha   90.00
_cell.angle_beta   90.00
_cell.angle_gamma   90.00
#
_symmetry.space_group_name_H-M   'P 1'
#
loop_
_entity.id
_entity.type
_entity.pdbx_description
1 polymer ?
#
loop_
_entity_poly.entity_id
_entity_poly.type
_entity_poly.pdbx_seq_one_letter_code
_entity_poly.pdbx_strand_id
1 'polypeptide(L)'
;MGQSRRGCSFMFSMLQYLVQLCLMRDTEKLSPRDRLLLSDFPGDPRPAEKALRLDRQSITFAVCPKDSCHQIHKPTFNPGSPIPIYPKYCQARHLGKPCKEELLRPKQIQGNVVFLPIKSFVYFDPKDWIGSQLSEPGLEAKMDAAWSQTRESKRSDTMRDIFDGEMLQNFKGPDGKHFGHEEDEGRYVFSLSIDFFNPLSNKQSGKKISVGIISLVCLNLPPDMRYKHEHMCLVGIIPGPHEAPLTPLQHYLTPLVYDFLDFWDPGVRFSRTDGYKDGRIVRCAIVCVVCDLPAARKTSGFGPVGHSHFCAICHCTRQSNGYDDINCHLWRRRTKEECLASAKAFNDAETQSEQDAAYASSGVKWSELLRLPYFDPTRFVVIDAMHNLFLGLIDEHFRGILGIRLDKDEEKSVSSINVHFTDPRWDIKKEAEKKDSKKLLGWLRKPLNTELNSEEGRDKWLKKFSGLRLTVLQLASDELGFQTLSSDDRKVTMRRVDYARGLLFWVCRSLSYINITL
;
A
#
# COMPACT_ATOMS: atom_id res chain seq x y z
N MET A 1 19.47 -4.07 12.08
CA MET A 1 19.87 -5.50 11.97
C MET A 1 18.98 -6.33 12.86
N GLY A 2 18.12 -7.18 12.30
CA GLY A 2 17.23 -8.05 13.07
C GLY A 2 18.00 -9.22 13.69
N GLN A 3 18.69 -8.99 14.79
CA GLN A 3 19.31 -10.05 15.56
C GLN A 3 18.21 -10.94 16.18
N SER A 4 18.38 -12.26 16.08
CA SER A 4 17.48 -13.17 16.78
C SER A 4 17.62 -12.98 18.30
N ARG A 5 16.55 -13.25 19.06
CA ARG A 5 16.57 -13.17 20.51
C ARG A 5 17.73 -13.98 21.14
N ARG A 6 18.04 -15.15 20.57
CA ARG A 6 19.21 -15.95 20.97
C ARG A 6 20.52 -15.22 20.71
N GLY A 7 20.64 -14.52 19.58
CA GLY A 7 21.81 -13.70 19.26
C GLY A 7 21.98 -12.53 20.23
N CYS A 8 20.89 -11.84 20.60
CA CYS A 8 20.94 -10.77 21.62
C CYS A 8 21.35 -11.32 22.99
N SER A 9 20.76 -12.43 23.44
CA SER A 9 21.16 -13.06 24.73
C SER A 9 22.62 -13.48 24.74
N PHE A 10 23.11 -14.01 23.63
CA PHE A 10 24.55 -14.34 23.49
C PHE A 10 25.42 -13.08 23.60
N MET A 11 25.04 -11.98 22.93
CA MET A 11 25.77 -10.72 23.04
C MET A 11 25.79 -10.17 24.47
N PHE A 12 24.66 -10.21 25.19
CA PHE A 12 24.60 -9.80 26.60
C PHE A 12 25.50 -10.64 27.47
N SER A 13 25.54 -11.98 27.28
CA SER A 13 26.43 -12.86 28.00
C SER A 13 27.91 -12.55 27.71
N MET A 14 28.25 -12.25 26.46
CA MET A 14 29.62 -11.87 26.10
C MET A 14 30.01 -10.51 26.70
N LEU A 15 29.11 -9.52 26.69
CA LEU A 15 29.34 -8.24 27.35
C LEU A 15 29.51 -8.37 28.85
N GLN A 16 28.68 -9.19 29.52
CA GLN A 16 28.79 -9.49 30.94
C GLN A 16 30.16 -10.12 31.26
N TYR A 17 30.61 -11.07 30.44
CA TYR A 17 31.92 -11.69 30.59
C TYR A 17 33.06 -10.68 30.38
N LEU A 18 32.99 -9.80 29.38
CA LEU A 18 33.97 -8.75 29.16
C LEU A 18 34.02 -7.76 30.33
N VAL A 19 32.87 -7.33 30.87
CA VAL A 19 32.80 -6.49 32.07
C VAL A 19 33.43 -7.19 33.25
N GLN A 20 33.14 -8.48 33.43
CA GLN A 20 33.78 -9.29 34.48
C GLN A 20 35.32 -9.32 34.36
N LEU A 21 35.84 -9.54 33.14
CA LEU A 21 37.29 -9.52 32.90
C LEU A 21 37.91 -8.16 33.20
N CYS A 22 37.23 -7.07 32.82
CA CYS A 22 37.69 -5.71 33.12
C CYS A 22 37.73 -5.43 34.62
N LEU A 23 36.74 -5.91 35.38
CA LEU A 23 36.65 -5.72 36.82
C LEU A 23 37.69 -6.58 37.59
N MET A 24 38.14 -7.69 36.99
CA MET A 24 39.16 -8.59 37.55
C MET A 24 40.60 -8.25 37.13
N ARG A 25 40.80 -7.17 36.37
CA ARG A 25 42.09 -6.82 35.74
C ARG A 25 43.25 -6.68 36.72
N ASP A 26 42.97 -6.22 37.94
CA ASP A 26 43.99 -5.99 38.99
C ASP A 26 43.82 -6.87 40.25
N THR A 27 42.80 -7.74 40.27
CA THR A 27 42.51 -8.59 41.44
C THR A 27 41.99 -9.96 41.02
N GLU A 28 42.44 -11.03 41.66
CA GLU A 28 41.94 -12.40 41.44
C GLU A 28 40.47 -12.61 41.88
N LYS A 29 39.90 -11.67 42.64
CA LYS A 29 38.53 -11.78 43.18
C LYS A 29 37.74 -10.50 43.00
N LEU A 30 36.50 -10.63 42.51
CA LEU A 30 35.52 -9.55 42.41
C LEU A 30 35.15 -9.01 43.81
N SER A 31 35.10 -7.68 43.94
CA SER A 31 34.55 -7.03 45.14
C SER A 31 33.06 -7.37 45.34
N PRO A 32 32.48 -7.23 46.53
CA PRO A 32 31.05 -7.41 46.75
C PRO A 32 30.18 -6.50 45.87
N ARG A 33 30.66 -5.28 45.60
CA ARG A 33 30.00 -4.29 44.72
C ARG A 33 30.01 -4.78 43.27
N ASP A 34 31.13 -5.31 42.79
CA ASP A 34 31.27 -5.78 41.41
C ASP A 34 30.45 -7.05 41.17
N ARG A 35 30.33 -7.91 42.16
CA ARG A 35 29.44 -9.08 42.11
C ARG A 35 27.98 -8.67 42.01
N LEU A 36 27.56 -7.64 42.73
CA LEU A 36 26.21 -7.09 42.65
C LEU A 36 25.94 -6.50 41.25
N LEU A 37 26.89 -5.72 40.74
CA LEU A 37 26.81 -5.12 39.40
C LEU A 37 26.68 -6.20 38.31
N LEU A 38 27.43 -7.28 38.40
CA LEU A 38 27.33 -8.40 37.45
C LEU A 38 26.05 -9.22 37.62
N SER A 39 25.51 -9.35 38.86
CA SER A 39 24.22 -10.04 39.10
C SER A 39 23.04 -9.27 38.52
N ASP A 40 23.14 -7.95 38.50
CA ASP A 40 22.10 -7.06 37.94
C ASP A 40 22.25 -6.86 36.42
N PHE A 41 23.35 -7.36 35.83
CA PHE A 41 23.57 -7.27 34.40
C PHE A 41 22.52 -8.10 33.63
N PRO A 42 21.79 -7.53 32.68
CA PRO A 42 20.70 -8.23 32.00
C PRO A 42 21.25 -9.36 31.10
N GLY A 43 20.76 -10.57 31.29
CA GLY A 43 21.04 -11.71 30.40
C GLY A 43 20.08 -11.87 29.21
N ASP A 44 19.05 -11.07 29.16
CA ASP A 44 18.02 -11.05 28.11
C ASP A 44 17.70 -9.59 27.76
N PRO A 45 17.44 -9.25 26.50
CA PRO A 45 17.15 -7.88 26.10
C PRO A 45 15.94 -7.25 26.79
N ARG A 46 14.91 -8.02 27.11
CA ARG A 46 13.65 -7.49 27.71
C ARG A 46 13.82 -6.80 29.07
N PRO A 47 14.55 -7.34 30.05
CA PRO A 47 14.86 -6.59 31.27
C PRO A 47 15.66 -5.32 31.02
N ALA A 48 16.60 -5.35 30.05
CA ALA A 48 17.36 -4.17 29.65
C ALA A 48 16.47 -3.10 29.02
N GLU A 49 15.63 -3.46 28.07
CA GLU A 49 14.64 -2.58 27.43
C GLU A 49 13.74 -1.92 28.48
N LYS A 50 13.22 -2.72 29.42
CA LYS A 50 12.38 -2.23 30.51
C LYS A 50 13.13 -1.29 31.47
N ALA A 51 14.35 -1.64 31.88
CA ALA A 51 15.16 -0.85 32.79
C ALA A 51 15.57 0.50 32.15
N LEU A 52 15.88 0.48 30.85
CA LEU A 52 16.23 1.65 30.05
C LEU A 52 15.01 2.38 29.47
N ARG A 53 13.79 1.88 29.72
CA ARG A 53 12.53 2.40 29.18
C ARG A 53 12.55 2.55 27.66
N LEU A 54 13.13 1.56 26.96
CA LEU A 54 13.19 1.56 25.50
C LEU A 54 11.91 1.04 24.85
N ASP A 55 11.02 0.39 25.63
CA ASP A 55 9.73 -0.04 25.15
C ASP A 55 8.84 1.17 24.85
N ARG A 56 8.33 1.25 23.63
CA ARG A 56 7.36 2.27 23.26
C ARG A 56 6.08 2.12 24.07
N GLN A 57 5.51 3.26 24.45
CA GLN A 57 4.18 3.30 25.08
C GLN A 57 3.17 2.70 24.12
N SER A 58 2.46 1.70 24.57
CA SER A 58 1.40 1.06 23.79
C SER A 58 0.10 0.95 24.58
N ILE A 59 -1.01 1.12 23.88
CA ILE A 59 -2.35 0.94 24.42
C ILE A 59 -2.99 -0.24 23.71
N THR A 60 -3.43 -1.24 24.47
CA THR A 60 -4.18 -2.36 23.92
C THR A 60 -5.66 -2.07 24.04
N PHE A 61 -6.36 -1.95 22.92
CA PHE A 61 -7.83 -1.81 22.86
C PHE A 61 -8.48 -3.18 22.73
N ALA A 62 -9.61 -3.39 23.41
CA ALA A 62 -10.48 -4.51 23.10
C ALA A 62 -11.27 -4.20 21.83
N VAL A 63 -11.31 -5.16 20.89
CA VAL A 63 -11.99 -5.01 19.60
C VAL A 63 -13.22 -5.91 19.56
N CYS A 64 -14.34 -5.37 19.08
CA CYS A 64 -15.53 -6.17 18.82
C CYS A 64 -15.23 -7.27 17.80
N PRO A 65 -15.46 -8.55 18.12
CA PRO A 65 -15.13 -9.65 17.22
C PRO A 65 -16.05 -9.75 15.99
N LYS A 66 -17.18 -9.06 15.99
CA LYS A 66 -18.13 -9.03 14.88
C LYS A 66 -17.57 -8.31 13.68
N ASP A 67 -17.45 -8.99 12.53
CA ASP A 67 -16.79 -8.48 11.30
C ASP A 67 -17.42 -7.20 10.73
N SER A 68 -18.71 -6.97 10.97
CA SER A 68 -19.40 -5.74 10.54
C SER A 68 -19.25 -4.56 11.53
N CYS A 69 -18.58 -4.77 12.69
CA CYS A 69 -18.50 -3.76 13.75
C CYS A 69 -17.05 -3.30 13.98
N HIS A 70 -16.17 -4.18 14.50
CA HIS A 70 -14.78 -3.89 14.88
C HIS A 70 -14.58 -2.65 15.76
N GLN A 71 -15.64 -2.19 16.47
CA GLN A 71 -15.51 -1.07 17.41
C GLN A 71 -14.41 -1.35 18.42
N ILE A 72 -13.51 -0.40 18.59
CA ILE A 72 -12.44 -0.46 19.58
C ILE A 72 -12.92 0.12 20.92
N HIS A 73 -12.46 -0.47 22.02
CA HIS A 73 -12.79 -0.04 23.40
C HIS A 73 -11.49 0.17 24.17
N LYS A 74 -11.26 1.41 24.62
CA LYS A 74 -10.09 1.78 25.40
C LYS A 74 -10.12 1.10 26.76
N PRO A 75 -8.97 0.62 27.29
CA PRO A 75 -8.91 0.14 28.68
C PRO A 75 -9.14 1.25 29.68
N THR A 76 -9.76 0.90 30.81
CA THR A 76 -9.75 1.70 32.04
C THR A 76 -8.89 0.99 33.07
N PHE A 77 -8.48 1.71 34.12
CA PHE A 77 -7.61 1.16 35.18
C PHE A 77 -8.17 1.56 36.54
N ASN A 78 -8.12 0.64 37.49
CA ASN A 78 -8.36 1.00 38.89
C ASN A 78 -7.15 1.80 39.43
N PRO A 79 -7.35 2.75 40.34
CA PRO A 79 -6.27 3.47 40.99
C PRO A 79 -5.22 2.52 41.55
N GLY A 80 -3.95 2.71 41.16
CA GLY A 80 -2.83 1.88 41.61
C GLY A 80 -2.69 0.48 40.98
N SER A 81 -3.59 0.09 40.08
CA SER A 81 -3.51 -1.20 39.39
C SER A 81 -3.07 -1.04 37.92
N PRO A 82 -2.06 -1.78 37.45
CA PRO A 82 -1.66 -1.80 36.03
C PRO A 82 -2.55 -2.72 35.17
N ILE A 83 -3.57 -3.38 35.77
CA ILE A 83 -4.41 -4.35 35.06
C ILE A 83 -5.49 -3.61 34.28
N PRO A 84 -5.55 -3.75 32.93
CA PRO A 84 -6.56 -3.10 32.13
C PRO A 84 -7.93 -3.74 32.33
N ILE A 85 -8.95 -2.91 32.39
CA ILE A 85 -10.37 -3.30 32.52
C ILE A 85 -11.08 -2.87 31.23
N TYR A 86 -11.87 -3.78 30.66
CA TYR A 86 -12.64 -3.55 29.46
C TYR A 86 -14.12 -3.81 29.70
N PRO A 87 -15.04 -3.19 28.93
CA PRO A 87 -16.45 -3.53 28.97
C PRO A 87 -16.68 -4.99 28.54
N LYS A 88 -17.60 -5.68 29.18
CA LYS A 88 -17.94 -7.08 28.85
C LYS A 88 -18.56 -7.18 27.44
N TYR A 89 -19.38 -6.21 27.06
CA TYR A 89 -20.11 -6.19 25.78
C TYR A 89 -19.78 -4.95 24.98
N CYS A 90 -19.82 -5.08 23.64
CA CYS A 90 -19.63 -3.98 22.70
C CYS A 90 -20.71 -2.90 22.90
N GLN A 91 -20.25 -1.66 23.05
CA GLN A 91 -21.10 -0.50 23.29
C GLN A 91 -21.49 0.25 22.01
N ALA A 92 -21.01 -0.23 20.84
CA ALA A 92 -21.33 0.39 19.54
C ALA A 92 -22.83 0.33 19.23
N ARG A 93 -23.28 1.35 18.51
CA ARG A 93 -24.61 1.38 17.89
C ARG A 93 -24.46 1.55 16.39
N HIS A 94 -25.14 0.72 15.62
CA HIS A 94 -25.18 0.79 14.17
C HIS A 94 -26.61 1.12 13.74
N LEU A 95 -26.80 2.27 13.11
CA LEU A 95 -28.14 2.77 12.76
C LEU A 95 -29.13 2.65 13.94
N GLY A 96 -28.71 3.20 15.09
CA GLY A 96 -29.50 3.16 16.34
C GLY A 96 -29.56 1.82 17.07
N LYS A 97 -29.22 0.69 16.45
CA LYS A 97 -29.27 -0.65 17.05
C LYS A 97 -27.99 -0.98 17.81
N PRO A 98 -28.07 -1.39 19.11
CA PRO A 98 -26.88 -1.75 19.88
C PRO A 98 -26.27 -3.05 19.40
N CYS A 99 -24.93 -3.12 19.34
CA CYS A 99 -24.18 -4.30 18.90
C CYS A 99 -24.28 -5.45 19.92
N LYS A 100 -23.96 -5.18 21.19
CA LYS A 100 -24.00 -6.12 22.32
C LYS A 100 -23.18 -7.41 22.17
N GLU A 101 -22.20 -7.45 21.25
CA GLU A 101 -21.31 -8.59 21.09
C GLU A 101 -20.37 -8.73 22.28
N GLU A 102 -20.05 -9.96 22.71
CA GLU A 102 -19.15 -10.19 23.84
C GLU A 102 -17.70 -9.88 23.43
N LEU A 103 -17.00 -9.10 24.28
CA LEU A 103 -15.63 -8.63 24.00
C LEU A 103 -14.56 -9.47 24.70
N LEU A 104 -14.91 -10.18 25.77
CA LEU A 104 -13.95 -10.80 26.67
C LEU A 104 -14.11 -12.32 26.71
N ARG A 105 -12.98 -13.00 26.87
CA ARG A 105 -12.95 -14.44 27.16
C ARG A 105 -12.20 -14.71 28.46
N PRO A 106 -12.64 -15.67 29.28
CA PRO A 106 -11.92 -16.09 30.46
C PRO A 106 -10.62 -16.82 30.07
N LYS A 107 -9.54 -16.56 30.80
CA LYS A 107 -8.28 -17.27 30.70
C LYS A 107 -7.73 -17.53 32.09
N GLN A 108 -7.31 -18.75 32.38
CA GLN A 108 -6.61 -19.06 33.62
C GLN A 108 -5.15 -18.63 33.53
N ILE A 109 -4.69 -17.79 34.47
CA ILE A 109 -3.32 -17.33 34.60
C ILE A 109 -2.95 -17.48 36.08
N GLN A 110 -1.96 -18.31 36.37
CA GLN A 110 -1.46 -18.56 37.74
C GLN A 110 -2.58 -18.89 38.76
N GLY A 111 -3.55 -19.71 38.37
CA GLY A 111 -4.69 -20.11 39.22
C GLY A 111 -5.86 -19.12 39.30
N ASN A 112 -5.69 -17.92 38.76
CA ASN A 112 -6.74 -16.90 38.72
C ASN A 112 -7.42 -16.84 37.36
N VAL A 113 -8.74 -16.59 37.32
CA VAL A 113 -9.47 -16.34 36.09
C VAL A 113 -9.35 -14.86 35.74
N VAL A 114 -8.70 -14.57 34.62
CA VAL A 114 -8.56 -13.21 34.06
C VAL A 114 -9.38 -13.11 32.79
N PHE A 115 -10.10 -12.01 32.61
CA PHE A 115 -10.87 -11.74 31.39
C PHE A 115 -10.03 -10.94 30.40
N LEU A 116 -9.70 -11.54 29.26
CA LEU A 116 -8.90 -10.91 28.21
C LEU A 116 -9.75 -10.63 26.97
N PRO A 117 -9.45 -9.58 26.20
CA PRO A 117 -10.11 -9.33 24.94
C PRO A 117 -10.06 -10.54 23.99
N ILE A 118 -11.16 -10.82 23.30
CA ILE A 118 -11.24 -11.84 22.25
C ILE A 118 -10.38 -11.42 21.07
N LYS A 119 -10.50 -10.15 20.64
CA LYS A 119 -9.63 -9.49 19.64
C LYS A 119 -8.99 -8.26 20.30
N SER A 120 -7.73 -8.02 20.00
CA SER A 120 -6.95 -6.90 20.55
C SER A 120 -6.33 -6.07 19.43
N PHE A 121 -6.49 -4.76 19.48
CA PHE A 121 -5.77 -3.80 18.67
C PHE A 121 -4.67 -3.18 19.53
N VAL A 122 -3.42 -3.34 19.12
CA VAL A 122 -2.29 -2.72 19.81
C VAL A 122 -1.97 -1.42 19.09
N TYR A 123 -2.03 -0.32 19.80
CA TYR A 123 -1.76 1.03 19.32
C TYR A 123 -0.50 1.56 20.00
N PHE A 124 0.44 2.08 19.20
CA PHE A 124 1.67 2.72 19.66
C PHE A 124 1.56 4.22 19.46
N ASP A 125 1.80 4.98 20.51
CA ASP A 125 1.66 6.43 20.47
C ASP A 125 2.70 7.08 19.53
N PRO A 126 2.26 7.80 18.48
CA PRO A 126 3.17 8.52 17.60
C PRO A 126 3.94 9.64 18.32
N LYS A 127 3.39 10.22 19.39
CA LYS A 127 4.06 11.27 20.18
C LYS A 127 5.33 10.73 20.82
N ASP A 128 5.27 9.51 21.35
CA ASP A 128 6.42 8.83 21.94
C ASP A 128 7.51 8.53 20.89
N TRP A 129 7.08 8.04 19.71
CA TRP A 129 8.00 7.81 18.61
C TRP A 129 8.67 9.10 18.12
N ILE A 130 7.92 10.18 17.92
CA ILE A 130 8.47 11.48 17.49
C ILE A 130 9.44 11.98 18.55
N GLY A 131 9.10 11.89 19.84
CA GLY A 131 10.00 12.25 20.94
C GLY A 131 11.33 11.49 20.88
N SER A 132 11.30 10.19 20.56
CA SER A 132 12.53 9.39 20.41
C SER A 132 13.39 9.86 19.23
N GLN A 133 12.77 10.20 18.08
CA GLN A 133 13.50 10.70 16.91
C GLN A 133 14.12 12.09 17.17
N LEU A 134 13.39 12.96 17.87
CA LEU A 134 13.89 14.31 18.24
C LEU A 134 14.99 14.27 19.30
N SER A 135 15.13 13.16 20.02
CA SER A 135 16.18 12.96 21.02
C SER A 135 17.46 12.35 20.42
N GLU A 136 17.39 11.86 19.19
CA GLU A 136 18.54 11.26 18.51
C GLU A 136 19.50 12.35 18.00
N PRO A 137 20.82 12.26 18.34
CA PRO A 137 21.78 13.31 17.98
C PRO A 137 21.84 13.61 16.47
N GLY A 138 21.60 14.86 16.10
CA GLY A 138 21.66 15.37 14.74
C GLY A 138 20.49 14.98 13.82
N LEU A 139 19.52 14.19 14.29
CA LEU A 139 18.39 13.76 13.47
C LEU A 139 17.36 14.87 13.32
N GLU A 140 17.06 15.61 14.39
CA GLU A 140 16.16 16.76 14.38
C GLU A 140 16.60 17.81 13.35
N ALA A 141 17.91 18.14 13.32
CA ALA A 141 18.46 19.09 12.36
C ALA A 141 18.28 18.63 10.90
N LYS A 142 18.40 17.33 10.63
CA LYS A 142 18.13 16.76 9.30
C LYS A 142 16.66 16.88 8.91
N MET A 143 15.74 16.65 9.85
CA MET A 143 14.31 16.78 9.64
C MET A 143 13.90 18.23 9.35
N ASP A 144 14.48 19.19 10.09
CA ASP A 144 14.21 20.62 9.90
C ASP A 144 14.76 21.12 8.55
N ALA A 145 15.92 20.61 8.12
CA ALA A 145 16.57 20.99 6.86
C ALA A 145 15.73 20.69 5.60
N ALA A 146 14.76 19.78 5.67
CA ALA A 146 13.92 19.42 4.53
C ALA A 146 13.15 20.63 3.95
N TRP A 147 12.71 21.54 4.80
CA TRP A 147 11.98 22.75 4.38
C TRP A 147 12.89 23.84 3.81
N SER A 148 14.12 23.99 4.31
CA SER A 148 15.07 25.00 3.82
C SER A 148 15.61 24.63 2.43
N GLN A 149 15.89 23.36 2.18
CA GLN A 149 16.33 22.89 0.87
C GLN A 149 15.28 23.17 -0.22
N THR A 150 14.01 23.10 0.12
CA THR A 150 12.89 23.42 -0.78
C THR A 150 12.83 24.91 -1.13
N ARG A 151 13.17 25.80 -0.20
CA ARG A 151 13.19 27.26 -0.45
C ARG A 151 14.32 27.69 -1.39
N GLU A 152 15.45 26.99 -1.35
CA GLU A 152 16.62 27.28 -2.18
C GLU A 152 16.48 26.76 -3.61
N SER A 153 15.73 25.68 -3.81
CA SER A 153 15.51 25.05 -5.11
C SER A 153 14.41 25.76 -5.93
N LYS A 154 14.49 27.09 -6.09
CA LYS A 154 13.56 27.82 -6.93
C LYS A 154 13.52 27.24 -8.34
N ARG A 155 12.44 26.49 -8.66
CA ARG A 155 12.02 26.07 -10.00
C ARG A 155 13.13 25.44 -10.84
N SER A 156 13.65 24.33 -10.37
CA SER A 156 14.32 23.39 -11.25
C SER A 156 13.25 22.56 -11.96
N ASP A 157 13.38 22.33 -13.27
CA ASP A 157 12.52 21.39 -14.01
C ASP A 157 12.72 19.93 -13.55
N THR A 158 13.64 19.72 -12.61
CA THR A 158 14.00 18.41 -12.06
C THR A 158 13.56 18.32 -10.60
N MET A 159 12.62 17.42 -10.31
CA MET A 159 12.23 17.09 -8.94
C MET A 159 13.26 16.15 -8.31
N ARG A 160 13.76 16.50 -7.13
CA ARG A 160 14.76 15.72 -6.37
C ARG A 160 14.14 15.02 -5.16
N ASP A 161 13.15 15.66 -4.56
CA ASP A 161 12.38 15.13 -3.43
C ASP A 161 10.91 15.51 -3.59
N ILE A 162 10.06 14.86 -2.79
CA ILE A 162 8.62 15.16 -2.69
C ILE A 162 8.36 16.61 -2.26
N PHE A 163 9.30 17.24 -1.55
CA PHE A 163 9.22 18.65 -1.14
C PHE A 163 9.27 19.61 -2.31
N ASP A 164 9.78 19.20 -3.48
CA ASP A 164 9.74 19.99 -4.71
C ASP A 164 8.34 20.00 -5.35
N GLY A 165 7.44 19.12 -4.87
CA GLY A 165 6.07 19.00 -5.38
C GLY A 165 5.18 20.16 -4.97
N GLU A 166 4.36 20.64 -5.90
CA GLU A 166 3.44 21.77 -5.73
C GLU A 166 2.54 21.65 -4.48
N MET A 167 2.14 20.43 -4.14
CA MET A 167 1.28 20.17 -2.99
C MET A 167 1.95 20.61 -1.68
N LEU A 168 3.21 20.22 -1.44
CA LEU A 168 3.95 20.59 -0.23
C LEU A 168 4.41 22.04 -0.27
N GLN A 169 4.78 22.58 -1.43
CA GLN A 169 5.13 24.00 -1.60
C GLN A 169 3.98 24.96 -1.28
N ASN A 170 2.73 24.52 -1.45
CA ASN A 170 1.53 25.30 -1.15
C ASN A 170 0.81 24.84 0.13
N PHE A 171 1.37 23.88 0.86
CA PHE A 171 0.73 23.35 2.07
C PHE A 171 0.77 24.35 3.21
N LYS A 172 -0.43 24.70 3.72
CA LYS A 172 -0.59 25.72 4.76
C LYS A 172 -0.80 25.08 6.13
N GLY A 173 -0.22 25.71 7.14
CA GLY A 173 -0.43 25.39 8.54
C GLY A 173 -1.75 25.90 9.11
N PRO A 174 -2.05 25.62 10.40
CA PRO A 174 -3.27 26.10 11.06
C PRO A 174 -3.32 27.63 11.16
N ASP A 175 -2.17 28.29 11.09
CA ASP A 175 -1.98 29.75 11.06
C ASP A 175 -2.22 30.37 9.66
N GLY A 176 -2.51 29.57 8.64
CA GLY A 176 -2.71 29.99 7.26
C GLY A 176 -1.42 30.31 6.50
N LYS A 177 -0.27 30.28 7.14
CA LYS A 177 1.05 30.43 6.50
C LYS A 177 1.52 29.11 5.90
N HIS A 178 2.60 29.13 5.12
CA HIS A 178 3.24 27.90 4.64
C HIS A 178 3.65 27.01 5.80
N PHE A 179 3.33 25.72 5.75
CA PHE A 179 3.54 24.80 6.89
C PHE A 179 4.98 24.74 7.38
N GLY A 180 5.97 24.84 6.51
CA GLY A 180 7.40 24.86 6.86
C GLY A 180 7.98 26.25 7.19
N HIS A 181 7.17 27.27 7.50
CA HIS A 181 7.66 28.65 7.63
C HIS A 181 8.20 29.01 9.01
N GLU A 182 7.75 28.37 10.07
CA GLU A 182 8.14 28.70 11.44
C GLU A 182 9.53 28.13 11.77
N GLU A 183 10.43 28.97 12.33
CA GLU A 183 11.79 28.57 12.69
C GLU A 183 11.88 27.90 14.06
N ASP A 184 11.00 28.32 15.00
CA ASP A 184 11.03 27.84 16.38
C ASP A 184 10.22 26.56 16.62
N GLU A 185 9.28 26.22 15.72
CA GLU A 185 8.47 25.02 15.80
C GLU A 185 9.02 23.90 14.90
N GLY A 186 8.96 22.65 15.39
CA GLY A 186 9.15 21.48 14.52
C GLY A 186 7.95 21.29 13.63
N ARG A 187 8.13 21.21 12.31
CA ARG A 187 7.07 21.07 11.33
C ARG A 187 7.32 19.84 10.45
N TYR A 188 6.64 18.71 10.76
CA TYR A 188 6.92 17.44 10.14
C TYR A 188 5.70 16.87 9.41
N VAL A 189 5.93 16.32 8.22
CA VAL A 189 4.90 15.72 7.38
C VAL A 189 5.13 14.23 7.24
N PHE A 190 4.03 13.48 7.18
CA PHE A 190 4.04 12.03 7.21
C PHE A 190 3.26 11.43 6.04
N SER A 191 3.73 10.29 5.55
CA SER A 191 2.91 9.36 4.80
C SER A 191 2.31 8.33 5.73
N LEU A 192 1.04 7.99 5.51
CA LEU A 192 0.31 6.91 6.17
C LEU A 192 0.26 5.70 5.25
N SER A 193 0.60 4.54 5.78
CA SER A 193 0.42 3.25 5.09
C SER A 193 -0.36 2.28 5.96
N ILE A 194 -1.28 1.54 5.32
CA ILE A 194 -1.97 0.39 5.91
C ILE A 194 -1.77 -0.78 4.97
N ASP A 195 -1.21 -1.85 5.50
CA ASP A 195 -0.95 -3.06 4.74
C ASP A 195 -1.47 -4.30 5.50
N PHE A 196 -2.04 -5.25 4.75
CA PHE A 196 -2.55 -6.50 5.29
C PHE A 196 -1.76 -7.68 4.76
N PHE A 197 -1.26 -8.51 5.64
CA PHE A 197 -0.46 -9.66 5.28
C PHE A 197 -0.85 -10.92 6.07
N ASN A 198 -0.48 -12.07 5.54
CA ASN A 198 -0.65 -13.35 6.23
C ASN A 198 0.62 -13.68 7.04
N PRO A 199 0.60 -13.56 8.40
CA PRO A 199 1.78 -13.80 9.23
C PRO A 199 2.23 -15.27 9.23
N LEU A 200 1.38 -16.19 8.80
CA LEU A 200 1.70 -17.62 8.79
C LEU A 200 2.45 -18.06 7.53
N SER A 201 2.58 -17.19 6.51
CA SER A 201 3.28 -17.37 5.23
C SER A 201 3.14 -18.76 4.55
N ASN A 202 2.54 -19.75 5.21
CA ASN A 202 2.50 -21.14 4.78
C ASN A 202 1.21 -21.46 4.04
N LYS A 203 1.31 -21.56 2.71
CA LYS A 203 0.22 -22.00 1.84
C LYS A 203 -0.25 -23.45 2.15
N GLN A 204 0.57 -24.25 2.83
CA GLN A 204 0.29 -25.65 3.14
C GLN A 204 -0.72 -25.84 4.30
N SER A 205 -0.83 -24.89 5.23
CA SER A 205 -1.76 -25.01 6.36
C SER A 205 -3.21 -24.67 6.05
N GLY A 206 -3.51 -24.16 4.85
CA GLY A 206 -4.87 -23.81 4.41
C GLY A 206 -5.54 -22.65 5.19
N LYS A 207 -4.94 -22.16 6.26
CA LYS A 207 -5.48 -21.06 7.07
C LYS A 207 -5.05 -19.72 6.50
N LYS A 208 -5.98 -19.01 5.91
CA LYS A 208 -5.81 -17.61 5.52
C LYS A 208 -6.11 -16.73 6.75
N ILE A 209 -5.07 -16.21 7.38
CA ILE A 209 -5.19 -15.22 8.45
C ILE A 209 -4.60 -13.92 7.92
N SER A 210 -5.36 -12.84 7.99
CA SER A 210 -4.90 -11.51 7.62
C SER A 210 -4.73 -10.66 8.86
N VAL A 211 -3.56 -10.04 9.01
CA VAL A 211 -3.23 -9.07 10.07
C VAL A 211 -2.85 -7.77 9.39
N GLY A 212 -3.39 -6.65 9.86
CA GLY A 212 -3.06 -5.33 9.32
C GLY A 212 -2.01 -4.61 10.15
N ILE A 213 -1.18 -3.82 9.47
CA ILE A 213 -0.22 -2.89 10.10
C ILE A 213 -0.58 -1.48 9.66
N ILE A 214 -0.63 -0.56 10.63
CA ILE A 214 -0.69 0.88 10.39
C ILE A 214 0.70 1.44 10.66
N SER A 215 1.29 2.11 9.69
CA SER A 215 2.62 2.71 9.81
C SER A 215 2.66 4.13 9.27
N LEU A 216 3.59 4.92 9.80
CA LEU A 216 3.91 6.26 9.31
C LEU A 216 5.37 6.33 8.92
N VAL A 217 5.65 7.09 7.88
CA VAL A 217 7.01 7.46 7.46
C VAL A 217 7.13 8.98 7.54
N CYS A 218 8.13 9.47 8.29
CA CYS A 218 8.45 10.89 8.34
C CYS A 218 9.13 11.30 7.04
N LEU A 219 8.44 12.12 6.26
CA LEU A 219 8.91 12.57 4.95
C LEU A 219 10.00 13.63 5.03
N ASN A 220 10.15 14.28 6.19
CA ASN A 220 11.23 15.23 6.46
C ASN A 220 12.61 14.58 6.61
N LEU A 221 12.67 13.27 6.86
CA LEU A 221 13.93 12.55 6.84
C LEU A 221 14.50 12.47 5.41
N PRO A 222 15.83 12.47 5.25
CA PRO A 222 16.47 12.23 3.96
C PRO A 222 15.99 10.93 3.29
N PRO A 223 15.89 10.86 1.95
CA PRO A 223 15.38 9.68 1.23
C PRO A 223 16.07 8.37 1.58
N ASP A 224 17.37 8.40 1.88
CA ASP A 224 18.18 7.25 2.28
C ASP A 224 17.93 6.76 3.71
N MET A 225 17.21 7.56 4.52
CA MET A 225 16.89 7.26 5.91
C MET A 225 15.41 6.93 6.15
N ARG A 226 14.48 7.63 5.46
CA ARG A 226 13.03 7.61 5.78
C ARG A 226 12.37 6.23 5.74
N TYR A 227 12.95 5.26 5.02
CA TYR A 227 12.42 3.90 4.91
C TYR A 227 13.24 2.85 5.67
N LYS A 228 14.22 3.26 6.48
CA LYS A 228 14.92 2.34 7.37
C LYS A 228 14.00 1.96 8.53
N HIS A 229 14.08 0.71 8.99
CA HIS A 229 13.19 0.19 10.04
C HIS A 229 13.24 1.01 11.34
N GLU A 230 14.42 1.53 11.71
CA GLU A 230 14.62 2.38 12.89
C GLU A 230 13.90 3.71 12.80
N HIS A 231 13.63 4.19 11.57
CA HIS A 231 12.98 5.48 11.29
C HIS A 231 11.54 5.33 10.80
N MET A 232 10.98 4.12 10.78
CA MET A 232 9.57 3.89 10.49
C MET A 232 8.76 3.81 11.78
N CYS A 233 7.65 4.53 11.84
CA CYS A 233 6.75 4.50 12.97
C CYS A 233 5.68 3.42 12.81
N LEU A 234 5.78 2.33 13.57
CA LEU A 234 4.66 1.40 13.74
C LEU A 234 3.63 2.08 14.64
N VAL A 235 2.42 2.29 14.13
CA VAL A 235 1.30 2.94 14.84
C VAL A 235 0.36 1.91 15.42
N GLY A 236 0.07 0.82 14.68
CA GLY A 236 -0.90 -0.14 15.17
C GLY A 236 -0.87 -1.48 14.45
N ILE A 237 -1.36 -2.50 15.17
CA ILE A 237 -1.52 -3.85 14.67
C ILE A 237 -2.99 -4.22 14.71
N ILE A 238 -3.62 -4.30 13.53
CA ILE A 238 -5.04 -4.63 13.34
C ILE A 238 -5.21 -6.16 13.42
N PRO A 239 -6.07 -6.66 14.30
CA PRO A 239 -6.23 -8.10 14.48
C PRO A 239 -7.00 -8.76 13.33
N GLY A 240 -6.54 -9.95 12.92
CA GLY A 240 -7.25 -10.83 12.00
C GLY A 240 -8.49 -11.52 12.62
N PRO A 241 -8.97 -12.64 12.03
CA PRO A 241 -8.38 -13.35 10.88
C PRO A 241 -8.70 -12.75 9.51
N HIS A 242 -9.73 -11.90 9.40
CA HIS A 242 -10.15 -11.26 8.14
C HIS A 242 -9.75 -9.80 8.13
N GLU A 243 -9.53 -9.26 6.93
CA GLU A 243 -9.31 -7.83 6.75
C GLU A 243 -10.57 -7.05 7.18
N ALA A 244 -10.35 -5.95 7.89
CA ALA A 244 -11.44 -5.05 8.24
C ALA A 244 -12.05 -4.44 6.96
N PRO A 245 -13.39 -4.52 6.78
CA PRO A 245 -14.08 -3.77 5.74
C PRO A 245 -13.89 -2.25 5.89
N LEU A 246 -14.25 -1.46 4.87
CA LEU A 246 -14.01 -0.01 4.83
C LEU A 246 -14.52 0.69 6.09
N THR A 247 -15.78 0.53 6.45
CA THR A 247 -16.39 1.23 7.60
C THR A 247 -15.78 0.79 8.94
N PRO A 248 -15.62 -0.53 9.24
CA PRO A 248 -14.94 -0.97 10.45
C PRO A 248 -13.45 -0.57 10.53
N LEU A 249 -12.75 -0.43 9.40
CA LEU A 249 -11.35 0.01 9.37
C LEU A 249 -11.17 1.38 10.03
N GLN A 250 -12.15 2.25 9.90
CA GLN A 250 -12.09 3.61 10.44
C GLN A 250 -11.89 3.66 11.96
N HIS A 251 -12.40 2.68 12.69
CA HIS A 251 -12.23 2.62 14.16
C HIS A 251 -10.75 2.50 14.55
N TYR A 252 -9.93 1.81 13.76
CA TYR A 252 -8.49 1.68 14.02
C TYR A 252 -7.71 2.97 13.72
N LEU A 253 -8.25 3.83 12.85
CA LEU A 253 -7.65 5.14 12.55
C LEU A 253 -8.00 6.21 13.59
N THR A 254 -9.08 6.02 14.34
CA THR A 254 -9.58 7.00 15.30
C THR A 254 -8.51 7.49 16.30
N PRO A 255 -7.72 6.64 16.98
CA PRO A 255 -6.68 7.12 17.90
C PRO A 255 -5.61 7.96 17.19
N LEU A 256 -5.18 7.53 16.01
CA LEU A 256 -4.19 8.24 15.20
C LEU A 256 -4.68 9.63 14.80
N VAL A 257 -5.94 9.72 14.38
CA VAL A 257 -6.54 11.00 13.99
C VAL A 257 -6.60 11.97 15.18
N TYR A 258 -6.93 11.50 16.39
CA TYR A 258 -6.88 12.34 17.59
C TYR A 258 -5.47 12.86 17.86
N ASP A 259 -4.44 12.01 17.77
CA ASP A 259 -3.06 12.45 17.97
C ASP A 259 -2.63 13.48 16.92
N PHE A 260 -3.06 13.32 15.67
CA PHE A 260 -2.74 14.28 14.60
C PHE A 260 -3.59 15.56 14.67
N LEU A 261 -4.75 15.56 15.31
CA LEU A 261 -5.46 16.78 15.67
C LEU A 261 -4.70 17.57 16.74
N ASP A 262 -4.19 16.89 17.78
CA ASP A 262 -3.35 17.51 18.79
C ASP A 262 -2.06 18.07 18.19
N PHE A 263 -1.40 17.34 17.29
CA PHE A 263 -0.22 17.81 16.57
C PHE A 263 -0.52 18.98 15.65
N TRP A 264 -1.70 19.02 15.04
CA TRP A 264 -2.07 20.10 14.14
C TRP A 264 -2.29 21.41 14.88
N ASP A 265 -3.13 21.38 15.88
CA ASP A 265 -3.45 22.54 16.72
C ASP A 265 -3.96 22.08 18.08
N PRO A 266 -3.33 22.49 19.20
CA PRO A 266 -2.31 23.57 19.38
C PRO A 266 -0.85 23.17 19.07
N GLY A 267 -0.57 21.93 18.69
CA GLY A 267 0.76 21.35 18.62
C GLY A 267 1.16 20.65 19.92
N VAL A 268 2.14 19.77 19.84
CA VAL A 268 2.66 19.00 20.98
C VAL A 268 3.97 19.57 21.46
N ARG A 269 4.05 19.94 22.75
CA ARG A 269 5.30 20.43 23.34
C ARG A 269 6.18 19.26 23.81
N PHE A 270 7.37 19.14 23.26
CA PHE A 270 8.42 18.29 23.80
C PHE A 270 9.30 19.11 24.73
N SER A 271 9.48 18.64 25.96
CA SER A 271 10.18 19.40 27.02
C SER A 271 11.67 19.55 26.76
N ARG A 272 12.25 18.66 25.95
CA ARG A 272 13.65 18.67 25.52
C ARG A 272 13.81 17.86 24.25
N THR A 273 14.61 18.38 23.33
CA THR A 273 15.05 17.68 22.11
C THR A 273 16.58 17.76 21.98
N ASP A 274 17.15 17.18 20.93
CA ASP A 274 18.58 17.29 20.67
C ASP A 274 18.99 18.74 20.41
N GLY A 275 18.26 19.45 19.55
CA GLY A 275 18.54 20.84 19.18
C GLY A 275 18.04 21.88 20.19
N TYR A 276 17.02 21.56 21.00
CA TYR A 276 16.33 22.52 21.87
C TYR A 276 16.27 22.01 23.32
N LYS A 277 17.18 22.51 24.16
CA LYS A 277 17.31 22.08 25.58
C LYS A 277 16.10 22.47 26.43
N ASP A 278 15.46 23.59 26.11
CA ASP A 278 14.27 24.10 26.79
C ASP A 278 12.97 23.61 26.15
N GLY A 279 13.10 22.69 25.19
CA GLY A 279 12.01 22.11 24.44
C GLY A 279 11.43 23.02 23.37
N ARG A 280 10.59 22.43 22.50
CA ARG A 280 9.89 23.16 21.42
C ARG A 280 8.49 22.57 21.18
N ILE A 281 7.64 23.33 20.51
CA ILE A 281 6.37 22.86 19.97
C ILE A 281 6.64 22.15 18.65
N VAL A 282 5.96 21.03 18.45
CA VAL A 282 6.03 20.25 17.22
C VAL A 282 4.64 20.09 16.64
N ARG A 283 4.51 20.39 15.36
CA ARG A 283 3.29 20.17 14.57
C ARG A 283 3.55 19.11 13.52
N CYS A 284 2.57 18.23 13.35
CA CYS A 284 2.65 17.15 12.38
C CYS A 284 1.40 17.09 11.52
N ALA A 285 1.58 16.67 10.25
CA ALA A 285 0.47 16.46 9.33
C ALA A 285 0.66 15.18 8.50
N ILE A 286 -0.42 14.41 8.31
CA ILE A 286 -0.46 13.31 7.35
C ILE A 286 -0.81 13.92 5.99
N VAL A 287 0.15 13.95 5.06
CA VAL A 287 0.00 14.60 3.76
C VAL A 287 -0.16 13.64 2.59
N CYS A 288 0.04 12.34 2.82
CA CYS A 288 -0.29 11.34 1.82
C CYS A 288 -0.64 9.98 2.45
N VAL A 289 -1.49 9.23 1.75
CA VAL A 289 -1.85 7.85 2.02
C VAL A 289 -1.24 7.01 0.90
N VAL A 290 -0.24 6.18 1.25
CA VAL A 290 0.52 5.34 0.32
C VAL A 290 0.28 3.88 0.70
N CYS A 291 -0.62 3.23 -0.03
CA CYS A 291 -1.00 1.84 0.16
C CYS A 291 -1.23 1.19 -1.21
N ASP A 292 -1.43 -0.13 -1.26
CA ASP A 292 -2.02 -0.73 -2.43
C ASP A 292 -3.40 -0.08 -2.72
N LEU A 293 -3.83 -0.10 -3.96
CA LEU A 293 -5.05 0.62 -4.38
C LEU A 293 -6.30 0.24 -3.57
N PRO A 294 -6.57 -1.04 -3.26
CA PRO A 294 -7.67 -1.43 -2.40
C PRO A 294 -7.60 -0.85 -0.98
N ALA A 295 -6.43 -0.90 -0.33
CA ALA A 295 -6.25 -0.36 1.01
C ALA A 295 -6.29 1.17 1.03
N ALA A 296 -5.67 1.85 0.06
CA ALA A 296 -5.73 3.30 -0.09
C ALA A 296 -7.18 3.80 -0.20
N ARG A 297 -8.00 3.12 -1.00
CA ARG A 297 -9.43 3.43 -1.16
C ARG A 297 -10.22 3.19 0.13
N LYS A 298 -10.01 2.03 0.79
CA LYS A 298 -10.64 1.74 2.09
C LYS A 298 -10.28 2.77 3.15
N THR A 299 -9.01 3.14 3.24
CA THR A 299 -8.50 4.11 4.22
C THR A 299 -9.12 5.49 4.02
N SER A 300 -9.28 5.92 2.78
CA SER A 300 -9.75 7.26 2.43
C SER A 300 -11.26 7.35 2.16
N GLY A 301 -12.01 6.27 2.39
CA GLY A 301 -13.47 6.26 2.29
C GLY A 301 -14.02 6.06 0.88
N PHE A 302 -13.19 5.72 -0.11
CA PHE A 302 -13.67 5.47 -1.47
C PHE A 302 -14.08 4.01 -1.69
N GLY A 303 -15.12 3.80 -2.47
CA GLY A 303 -15.56 2.49 -2.90
C GLY A 303 -14.52 1.75 -3.76
N PRO A 304 -14.63 0.42 -3.94
CA PRO A 304 -13.70 -0.36 -4.75
C PRO A 304 -13.73 0.05 -6.22
N VAL A 305 -12.72 -0.32 -6.98
CA VAL A 305 -12.65 -0.04 -8.44
C VAL A 305 -13.84 -0.61 -9.24
N GLY A 306 -14.50 -1.62 -8.69
CA GLY A 306 -15.74 -2.17 -9.27
C GLY A 306 -17.00 -1.33 -9.05
N HIS A 307 -16.96 -0.26 -8.26
CA HIS A 307 -18.08 0.64 -8.05
C HIS A 307 -18.38 1.46 -9.31
N SER A 308 -19.65 1.88 -9.54
CA SER A 308 -19.97 2.70 -10.73
C SER A 308 -19.18 4.01 -10.75
N HIS A 309 -18.98 4.66 -9.59
CA HIS A 309 -18.07 5.80 -9.39
C HIS A 309 -16.68 5.29 -9.01
N PHE A 310 -15.94 4.77 -9.97
CA PHE A 310 -14.67 4.07 -9.74
C PHE A 310 -13.47 5.00 -9.48
N CYS A 311 -13.54 6.26 -9.85
CA CYS A 311 -12.42 7.19 -9.68
C CYS A 311 -12.50 7.96 -8.37
N ALA A 312 -11.38 7.99 -7.62
CA ALA A 312 -11.25 8.79 -6.39
C ALA A 312 -11.00 10.28 -6.68
N ILE A 313 -10.49 10.60 -7.88
CA ILE A 313 -10.03 11.95 -8.25
C ILE A 313 -11.07 12.68 -9.11
N CYS A 314 -11.85 11.95 -9.93
CA CYS A 314 -12.78 12.51 -10.90
C CYS A 314 -14.19 11.97 -10.70
N HIS A 315 -15.18 12.65 -11.30
CA HIS A 315 -16.57 12.22 -11.32
C HIS A 315 -16.90 11.20 -12.42
N CYS A 316 -15.89 10.60 -13.05
CA CYS A 316 -16.13 9.61 -14.08
C CYS A 316 -16.82 8.36 -13.52
N THR A 317 -17.74 7.81 -14.33
CA THR A 317 -18.49 6.60 -14.06
C THR A 317 -18.33 5.61 -15.19
N ARG A 318 -18.68 4.34 -14.94
CA ARG A 318 -18.71 3.32 -16.00
C ARG A 318 -19.64 3.68 -17.15
N GLN A 319 -20.75 4.35 -16.84
CA GLN A 319 -21.78 4.72 -17.83
C GLN A 319 -21.36 5.92 -18.67
N SER A 320 -20.68 6.93 -18.07
CA SER A 320 -20.33 8.17 -18.75
C SER A 320 -19.00 8.11 -19.48
N ASN A 321 -17.97 7.47 -18.90
CA ASN A 321 -16.61 7.54 -19.41
C ASN A 321 -16.05 6.17 -19.81
N GLY A 322 -16.52 5.07 -19.16
CA GLY A 322 -15.89 3.78 -19.31
C GLY A 322 -14.48 3.74 -18.70
N TYR A 323 -13.75 2.67 -18.99
CA TYR A 323 -12.34 2.52 -18.57
C TYR A 323 -11.35 2.87 -19.69
N ASP A 324 -11.80 3.00 -20.90
CA ASP A 324 -11.07 3.20 -22.14
C ASP A 324 -11.15 4.65 -22.67
N ASP A 325 -11.86 5.55 -21.97
CA ASP A 325 -11.82 6.97 -22.28
C ASP A 325 -10.47 7.58 -21.86
N ILE A 326 -9.64 7.90 -22.85
CA ILE A 326 -8.31 8.50 -22.67
C ILE A 326 -8.33 10.02 -22.50
N ASN A 327 -9.49 10.68 -22.65
CA ASN A 327 -9.62 12.14 -22.57
C ASN A 327 -9.68 12.63 -21.12
N CYS A 328 -8.80 12.13 -20.27
CA CYS A 328 -8.79 12.40 -18.83
C CYS A 328 -8.68 13.89 -18.46
N HIS A 329 -8.17 14.73 -19.36
CA HIS A 329 -8.10 16.18 -19.18
C HIS A 329 -9.48 16.86 -19.19
N LEU A 330 -10.49 16.22 -19.79
CA LEU A 330 -11.89 16.69 -19.80
C LEU A 330 -12.71 16.20 -18.61
N TRP A 331 -12.17 15.27 -17.81
CA TRP A 331 -12.92 14.70 -16.71
C TRP A 331 -13.05 15.72 -15.57
N ARG A 332 -14.30 15.98 -15.16
CA ARG A 332 -14.57 16.85 -14.01
C ARG A 332 -13.90 16.28 -12.75
N ARG A 333 -13.04 17.08 -12.13
CA ARG A 333 -12.37 16.74 -10.89
C ARG A 333 -13.34 16.80 -9.70
N ARG A 334 -13.17 15.89 -8.74
CA ARG A 334 -13.81 15.99 -7.42
C ARG A 334 -13.12 17.06 -6.61
N THR A 335 -13.87 17.71 -5.70
CA THR A 335 -13.31 18.60 -4.70
C THR A 335 -13.35 17.97 -3.31
N LYS A 336 -12.54 18.49 -2.40
CA LYS A 336 -12.56 18.11 -0.99
C LYS A 336 -13.95 18.27 -0.38
N GLU A 337 -14.61 19.39 -0.67
CA GLU A 337 -15.93 19.77 -0.16
C GLU A 337 -17.01 18.78 -0.64
N GLU A 338 -16.98 18.41 -1.91
CA GLU A 338 -17.89 17.40 -2.48
C GLU A 338 -17.70 16.03 -1.82
N CYS A 339 -16.45 15.62 -1.62
CA CYS A 339 -16.13 14.35 -0.94
C CYS A 339 -16.60 14.38 0.53
N LEU A 340 -16.36 15.49 1.24
CA LEU A 340 -16.79 15.65 2.63
C LEU A 340 -18.32 15.66 2.75
N ALA A 341 -19.03 16.36 1.84
CA ALA A 341 -20.48 16.36 1.83
C ALA A 341 -21.06 14.97 1.59
N SER A 342 -20.50 14.22 0.62
CA SER A 342 -20.90 12.83 0.34
C SER A 342 -20.63 11.90 1.53
N ALA A 343 -19.46 12.03 2.17
CA ALA A 343 -19.09 11.24 3.33
C ALA A 343 -20.01 11.53 4.53
N LYS A 344 -20.38 12.80 4.75
CA LYS A 344 -21.35 13.20 5.78
C LYS A 344 -22.74 12.63 5.49
N ALA A 345 -23.23 12.76 4.25
CA ALA A 345 -24.52 12.19 3.87
C ALA A 345 -24.60 10.67 4.14
N PHE A 346 -23.50 9.94 3.90
CA PHE A 346 -23.41 8.52 4.28
C PHE A 346 -23.43 8.30 5.80
N ASN A 347 -22.66 9.10 6.55
CA ASN A 347 -22.50 8.95 7.99
C ASN A 347 -23.75 9.35 8.77
N ASP A 348 -24.45 10.38 8.34
CA ASP A 348 -25.60 10.98 9.01
C ASP A 348 -26.93 10.29 8.63
N ALA A 349 -26.90 9.33 7.70
CA ALA A 349 -28.06 8.54 7.33
C ALA A 349 -28.59 7.71 8.50
N GLU A 350 -29.90 7.73 8.71
CA GLU A 350 -30.55 7.04 9.82
C GLU A 350 -30.94 5.60 9.48
N THR A 351 -31.06 5.29 8.18
CA THR A 351 -31.47 3.97 7.68
C THR A 351 -30.44 3.37 6.74
N GLN A 352 -30.44 2.03 6.64
CA GLN A 352 -29.57 1.33 5.69
C GLN A 352 -29.85 1.74 4.23
N SER A 353 -31.11 1.96 3.89
CA SER A 353 -31.52 2.40 2.53
C SER A 353 -30.93 3.76 2.18
N GLU A 354 -30.92 4.69 3.12
CA GLU A 354 -30.30 6.02 2.93
C GLU A 354 -28.79 5.92 2.80
N GLN A 355 -28.12 5.09 3.62
CA GLN A 355 -26.68 4.84 3.49
C GLN A 355 -26.34 4.24 2.13
N ASP A 356 -27.10 3.25 1.68
CA ASP A 356 -26.88 2.59 0.39
C ASP A 356 -27.12 3.56 -0.76
N ALA A 357 -28.14 4.42 -0.68
CA ALA A 357 -28.41 5.46 -1.68
C ALA A 357 -27.29 6.52 -1.73
N ALA A 358 -26.85 7.02 -0.59
CA ALA A 358 -25.74 7.97 -0.48
C ALA A 358 -24.44 7.39 -1.05
N TYR A 359 -24.16 6.14 -0.73
CA TYR A 359 -22.99 5.44 -1.27
C TYR A 359 -23.10 5.19 -2.78
N ALA A 360 -24.24 4.71 -3.25
CA ALA A 360 -24.47 4.43 -4.68
C ALA A 360 -24.31 5.69 -5.54
N SER A 361 -24.74 6.85 -5.03
CA SER A 361 -24.71 8.13 -5.77
C SER A 361 -23.30 8.74 -5.90
N SER A 362 -22.39 8.44 -4.98
CA SER A 362 -21.09 9.12 -4.90
C SER A 362 -19.88 8.19 -4.93
N GLY A 363 -20.04 6.93 -4.48
CA GLY A 363 -18.95 6.00 -4.21
C GLY A 363 -18.10 6.38 -2.99
N VAL A 364 -18.62 7.25 -2.10
CA VAL A 364 -17.88 7.77 -0.94
C VAL A 364 -18.59 7.35 0.36
N LYS A 365 -17.81 6.88 1.33
CA LYS A 365 -18.21 6.62 2.72
C LYS A 365 -17.39 7.48 3.66
N TRP A 366 -17.74 7.50 4.94
CA TRP A 366 -16.96 8.21 5.93
C TRP A 366 -15.54 7.63 6.08
N SER A 367 -14.56 8.53 6.18
CA SER A 367 -13.21 8.23 6.63
C SER A 367 -12.85 9.12 7.81
N GLU A 368 -12.25 8.55 8.86
CA GLU A 368 -11.76 9.31 10.02
C GLU A 368 -10.72 10.37 9.61
N LEU A 369 -9.97 10.15 8.54
CA LEU A 369 -9.01 11.14 8.03
C LEU A 369 -9.67 12.46 7.61
N LEU A 370 -10.97 12.46 7.27
CA LEU A 370 -11.72 13.68 6.94
C LEU A 370 -11.93 14.62 8.15
N ARG A 371 -11.66 14.15 9.37
CA ARG A 371 -11.66 15.00 10.58
C ARG A 371 -10.43 15.91 10.65
N LEU A 372 -9.36 15.55 9.96
CA LEU A 372 -8.16 16.38 9.86
C LEU A 372 -8.46 17.58 8.96
N PRO A 373 -8.37 18.84 9.47
CA PRO A 373 -8.85 20.02 8.73
C PRO A 373 -8.14 20.25 7.40
N TYR A 374 -6.90 19.78 7.30
CA TYR A 374 -6.04 19.94 6.13
C TYR A 374 -6.16 18.77 5.13
N PHE A 375 -6.74 17.64 5.52
CA PHE A 375 -6.77 16.44 4.67
C PHE A 375 -7.67 16.62 3.45
N ASP A 376 -7.11 16.41 2.28
CA ASP A 376 -7.83 16.42 1.00
C ASP A 376 -7.78 15.02 0.36
N PRO A 377 -8.87 14.25 0.39
CA PRO A 377 -8.89 12.89 -0.11
C PRO A 377 -8.66 12.79 -1.63
N THR A 378 -8.85 13.88 -2.37
CA THR A 378 -8.65 13.93 -3.82
C THR A 378 -7.19 14.16 -4.22
N ARG A 379 -6.36 14.63 -3.28
CA ARG A 379 -4.94 14.96 -3.51
C ARG A 379 -3.97 14.13 -2.67
N PHE A 380 -4.38 13.71 -1.47
CA PHE A 380 -3.50 13.03 -0.51
C PHE A 380 -3.51 11.51 -0.65
N VAL A 381 -4.42 10.94 -1.45
CA VAL A 381 -4.38 9.53 -1.82
C VAL A 381 -3.44 9.37 -3.01
N VAL A 382 -2.27 8.82 -2.75
CA VAL A 382 -1.19 8.68 -3.74
C VAL A 382 -1.22 7.29 -4.33
N ILE A 383 -0.98 7.20 -5.64
CA ILE A 383 -0.80 5.92 -6.31
C ILE A 383 0.55 5.33 -5.89
N ASP A 384 0.53 4.15 -5.26
CA ASP A 384 1.75 3.41 -4.97
C ASP A 384 2.37 2.88 -6.27
N ALA A 385 3.53 3.41 -6.60
CA ALA A 385 4.24 3.07 -7.82
C ALA A 385 4.63 1.58 -7.87
N MET A 386 4.97 0.98 -6.71
CA MET A 386 5.36 -0.43 -6.67
C MET A 386 4.18 -1.34 -7.06
N HIS A 387 3.03 -1.20 -6.38
CA HIS A 387 1.88 -2.07 -6.63
C HIS A 387 1.16 -1.75 -7.95
N ASN A 388 1.01 -0.47 -8.29
CA ASN A 388 0.22 -0.09 -9.47
C ASN A 388 1.05 -0.03 -10.75
N LEU A 389 2.28 0.50 -10.69
CA LEU A 389 3.12 0.63 -11.87
C LEU A 389 3.95 -0.65 -12.11
N PHE A 390 4.79 -1.04 -11.14
CA PHE A 390 5.73 -2.16 -11.35
C PHE A 390 5.05 -3.53 -11.29
N LEU A 391 4.27 -3.82 -10.25
CA LEU A 391 3.56 -5.11 -10.10
C LEU A 391 2.24 -5.18 -10.86
N GLY A 392 1.68 -4.04 -11.26
CA GLY A 392 0.46 -3.95 -12.05
C GLY A 392 0.74 -3.72 -13.53
N LEU A 393 0.82 -2.44 -13.95
CA LEU A 393 0.88 -2.07 -15.37
C LEU A 393 2.11 -2.63 -16.10
N ILE A 394 3.30 -2.53 -15.50
CA ILE A 394 4.54 -3.02 -16.13
C ILE A 394 4.51 -4.55 -16.17
N ASP A 395 4.12 -5.20 -15.08
CA ASP A 395 4.03 -6.67 -15.04
C ASP A 395 3.04 -7.20 -16.07
N GLU A 396 1.84 -6.62 -16.17
CA GLU A 396 0.84 -6.98 -17.18
C GLU A 396 1.35 -6.69 -18.59
N HIS A 397 2.02 -5.55 -18.81
CA HIS A 397 2.58 -5.22 -20.12
C HIS A 397 3.66 -6.22 -20.55
N PHE A 398 4.63 -6.52 -19.69
CA PHE A 398 5.73 -7.42 -20.03
C PHE A 398 5.31 -8.89 -20.00
N ARG A 399 4.57 -9.34 -18.98
CA ARG A 399 4.19 -10.76 -18.85
C ARG A 399 2.90 -11.12 -19.56
N GLY A 400 1.87 -10.24 -19.48
CA GLY A 400 0.57 -10.47 -20.07
C GLY A 400 0.56 -10.20 -21.56
N ILE A 401 1.03 -9.01 -22.00
CA ILE A 401 0.96 -8.58 -23.39
C ILE A 401 2.18 -9.05 -24.18
N LEU A 402 3.40 -8.80 -23.70
CA LEU A 402 4.63 -9.17 -24.42
C LEU A 402 5.07 -10.62 -24.17
N GLY A 403 4.51 -11.30 -23.16
CA GLY A 403 4.81 -12.69 -22.85
C GLY A 403 6.21 -12.95 -22.28
N ILE A 404 6.91 -11.92 -21.82
CA ILE A 404 8.25 -12.01 -21.25
C ILE A 404 8.13 -12.49 -19.80
N ARG A 405 8.39 -13.77 -19.53
CA ARG A 405 8.45 -14.33 -18.18
C ARG A 405 9.90 -14.52 -17.77
N LEU A 406 10.28 -13.92 -16.65
CA LEU A 406 11.55 -14.14 -15.96
C LEU A 406 11.38 -15.26 -14.92
N ASP A 407 10.88 -16.43 -15.30
CA ASP A 407 10.79 -17.55 -14.38
C ASP A 407 12.17 -18.20 -14.21
N LYS A 408 12.59 -18.34 -12.96
CA LYS A 408 13.83 -19.03 -12.57
C LYS A 408 13.79 -20.55 -12.80
N ASP A 409 12.66 -21.08 -13.26
CA ASP A 409 12.53 -22.47 -13.66
C ASP A 409 12.86 -22.59 -15.15
N GLU A 410 14.12 -22.83 -15.44
CA GLU A 410 14.72 -22.89 -16.79
C GLU A 410 14.16 -24.00 -17.69
N GLU A 411 13.12 -24.72 -17.35
CA GLU A 411 12.59 -25.82 -18.17
C GLU A 411 11.20 -25.59 -18.79
N LYS A 412 10.58 -24.42 -18.62
CA LYS A 412 9.35 -24.08 -19.35
C LYS A 412 9.56 -22.88 -20.23
N SER A 413 10.09 -23.19 -21.41
CA SER A 413 10.09 -22.40 -22.66
C SER A 413 9.57 -20.95 -22.54
N VAL A 414 10.45 -20.00 -22.77
CA VAL A 414 10.16 -18.64 -23.22
C VAL A 414 9.25 -18.75 -24.45
N SER A 415 7.97 -18.76 -24.23
CA SER A 415 7.02 -18.83 -25.33
C SER A 415 5.67 -18.33 -24.87
N SER A 416 5.43 -17.08 -25.03
CA SER A 416 4.15 -16.58 -25.53
C SER A 416 4.06 -15.07 -25.38
N ILE A 417 4.29 -14.39 -26.47
CA ILE A 417 3.70 -13.07 -26.66
C ILE A 417 2.21 -13.32 -26.77
N ASN A 418 1.49 -13.15 -25.66
CA ASN A 418 0.05 -13.02 -25.69
C ASN A 418 -0.26 -11.60 -26.20
N VAL A 419 -0.25 -11.41 -27.49
CA VAL A 419 -0.88 -10.23 -28.08
C VAL A 419 -2.38 -10.39 -27.77
N HIS A 420 -2.88 -9.63 -26.80
CA HIS A 420 -4.31 -9.48 -26.59
C HIS A 420 -4.86 -8.71 -27.80
N PHE A 421 -5.19 -9.44 -28.87
CA PHE A 421 -6.09 -8.89 -29.86
C PHE A 421 -7.45 -8.75 -29.15
N THR A 422 -7.95 -7.54 -28.99
CA THR A 422 -9.38 -7.31 -28.86
C THR A 422 -10.02 -8.04 -30.03
N ASP A 423 -10.95 -8.93 -29.76
CA ASP A 423 -11.61 -9.67 -30.85
C ASP A 423 -12.12 -8.66 -31.87
N PRO A 424 -11.56 -8.65 -33.11
CA PRO A 424 -12.05 -7.75 -34.13
C PRO A 424 -13.52 -8.10 -34.33
N ARG A 425 -14.39 -7.09 -34.22
CA ARG A 425 -15.83 -7.25 -34.47
C ARG A 425 -16.06 -7.37 -35.96
N TRP A 426 -15.57 -8.48 -36.52
CA TRP A 426 -15.77 -8.77 -37.92
C TRP A 426 -17.25 -9.09 -38.17
N ASP A 427 -17.89 -8.34 -39.03
CA ASP A 427 -19.27 -8.63 -39.46
C ASP A 427 -19.26 -9.85 -40.42
N ILE A 428 -19.09 -11.04 -39.84
CA ILE A 428 -19.04 -12.29 -40.58
C ILE A 428 -20.39 -12.96 -40.49
N LYS A 429 -21.12 -13.02 -41.63
CA LYS A 429 -22.45 -13.62 -41.72
C LYS A 429 -22.44 -15.14 -41.93
N LYS A 430 -21.40 -15.68 -42.58
CA LYS A 430 -21.32 -17.11 -42.89
C LYS A 430 -20.66 -17.92 -41.78
N GLU A 431 -21.33 -18.98 -41.31
CA GLU A 431 -20.82 -19.85 -40.25
C GLU A 431 -19.41 -20.44 -40.54
N ALA A 432 -19.17 -20.77 -41.81
CA ALA A 432 -17.88 -21.31 -42.21
C ALA A 432 -16.74 -20.29 -42.12
N GLU A 433 -17.02 -18.99 -42.33
CA GLU A 433 -16.07 -17.90 -42.16
C GLU A 433 -15.85 -17.56 -40.66
N LYS A 434 -16.90 -17.64 -39.85
CA LYS A 434 -16.80 -17.57 -38.38
C LYS A 434 -15.90 -18.67 -37.81
N LYS A 435 -15.97 -19.88 -38.35
CA LYS A 435 -15.09 -20.98 -37.93
C LYS A 435 -13.63 -20.73 -38.27
N ASP A 436 -13.36 -20.20 -39.46
CA ASP A 436 -11.99 -19.88 -39.89
C ASP A 436 -11.42 -18.66 -39.14
N SER A 437 -12.24 -17.63 -38.82
CA SER A 437 -11.82 -16.50 -38.01
C SER A 437 -11.46 -16.94 -36.58
N LYS A 438 -12.29 -17.79 -35.96
CA LYS A 438 -11.96 -18.36 -34.64
C LYS A 438 -10.66 -19.17 -34.64
N LYS A 439 -10.40 -19.93 -35.75
CA LYS A 439 -9.10 -20.64 -35.89
C LYS A 439 -7.95 -19.70 -36.00
N LEU A 440 -8.05 -18.64 -36.83
CA LEU A 440 -7.00 -17.64 -37.00
C LEU A 440 -6.69 -16.94 -35.69
N LEU A 441 -7.70 -16.40 -35.01
CA LEU A 441 -7.55 -15.76 -33.72
C LEU A 441 -6.97 -16.72 -32.67
N GLY A 442 -7.43 -17.98 -32.63
CA GLY A 442 -6.87 -18.99 -31.76
C GLY A 442 -5.40 -19.34 -32.05
N TRP A 443 -4.94 -19.19 -33.28
CA TRP A 443 -3.53 -19.35 -33.64
C TRP A 443 -2.71 -18.11 -33.28
N LEU A 444 -3.20 -16.92 -33.56
CA LEU A 444 -2.53 -15.67 -33.21
C LEU A 444 -2.40 -15.44 -31.69
N ARG A 445 -3.31 -16.04 -30.90
CA ARG A 445 -3.25 -16.03 -29.44
C ARG A 445 -2.30 -17.07 -28.84
N LYS A 446 -1.82 -18.04 -29.63
CA LYS A 446 -0.86 -19.04 -29.16
C LYS A 446 0.58 -18.60 -29.46
N PRO A 447 1.53 -19.00 -28.60
CA PRO A 447 2.93 -18.70 -28.86
C PRO A 447 3.41 -19.41 -30.12
N LEU A 448 3.75 -18.61 -31.14
CA LEU A 448 4.23 -19.11 -32.43
C LEU A 448 5.78 -19.16 -32.51
N ASN A 449 6.48 -18.68 -31.48
CA ASN A 449 7.90 -18.34 -31.53
C ASN A 449 8.84 -19.50 -31.84
N THR A 450 8.61 -20.68 -31.27
CA THR A 450 9.52 -21.83 -31.45
C THR A 450 9.38 -22.47 -32.83
N GLU A 451 8.17 -22.47 -33.40
CA GLU A 451 7.92 -23.09 -34.71
C GLU A 451 8.34 -22.17 -35.89
N LEU A 452 8.34 -20.83 -35.71
CA LEU A 452 8.63 -19.85 -36.76
C LEU A 452 10.13 -19.56 -36.97
N ASN A 453 10.97 -19.99 -36.04
CA ASN A 453 12.44 -19.80 -36.15
C ASN A 453 13.09 -20.72 -37.19
N SER A 454 12.44 -21.82 -37.59
CA SER A 454 12.94 -22.73 -38.64
C SER A 454 12.22 -22.50 -39.97
N GLU A 455 12.88 -22.82 -41.05
CA GLU A 455 12.30 -22.76 -42.42
C GLU A 455 11.11 -23.74 -42.53
N GLU A 456 11.28 -24.94 -42.02
CA GLU A 456 10.24 -25.98 -42.01
C GLU A 456 9.01 -25.53 -41.18
N GLY A 457 9.23 -24.84 -40.06
CA GLY A 457 8.14 -24.27 -39.25
C GLY A 457 7.40 -23.17 -39.99
N ARG A 458 8.08 -22.27 -40.69
CA ARG A 458 7.48 -21.22 -41.52
C ARG A 458 6.62 -21.82 -42.65
N ASP A 459 7.10 -22.85 -43.33
CA ASP A 459 6.36 -23.55 -44.39
C ASP A 459 5.11 -24.24 -43.86
N LYS A 460 5.21 -24.85 -42.70
CA LYS A 460 4.05 -25.45 -42.00
C LYS A 460 2.98 -24.40 -41.69
N TRP A 461 3.37 -23.23 -41.19
CA TRP A 461 2.44 -22.13 -40.86
C TRP A 461 1.90 -21.46 -42.13
N LEU A 462 2.68 -21.31 -43.18
CA LEU A 462 2.19 -20.82 -44.47
C LEU A 462 1.08 -21.74 -45.04
N LYS A 463 1.25 -23.05 -44.94
CA LYS A 463 0.21 -24.03 -45.31
C LYS A 463 -1.05 -23.88 -44.46
N LYS A 464 -0.91 -23.69 -43.14
CA LYS A 464 -2.06 -23.46 -42.21
C LYS A 464 -2.81 -22.16 -42.58
N PHE A 465 -2.12 -21.05 -42.77
CA PHE A 465 -2.75 -19.79 -43.15
C PHE A 465 -3.37 -19.83 -44.54
N SER A 466 -2.72 -20.47 -45.51
CA SER A 466 -3.28 -20.68 -46.84
C SER A 466 -4.52 -21.58 -46.86
N GLY A 467 -4.78 -22.35 -45.81
CA GLY A 467 -5.99 -23.13 -45.62
C GLY A 467 -7.23 -22.33 -45.21
N LEU A 468 -7.04 -21.07 -44.76
CA LEU A 468 -8.15 -20.19 -44.40
C LEU A 468 -8.85 -19.62 -45.65
N ARG A 469 -10.11 -19.22 -45.52
CA ARG A 469 -10.84 -18.55 -46.60
C ARG A 469 -10.25 -17.17 -46.92
N LEU A 470 -10.28 -16.80 -48.21
CA LEU A 470 -9.75 -15.54 -48.69
C LEU A 470 -10.39 -14.34 -47.97
N THR A 471 -11.70 -14.36 -47.76
CA THR A 471 -12.43 -13.29 -47.03
C THR A 471 -11.93 -13.08 -45.61
N VAL A 472 -11.57 -14.14 -44.90
CA VAL A 472 -11.03 -14.05 -43.54
C VAL A 472 -9.61 -13.48 -43.53
N LEU A 473 -8.80 -13.84 -44.54
CA LEU A 473 -7.45 -13.29 -44.69
C LEU A 473 -7.45 -11.82 -45.12
N GLN A 474 -8.44 -11.42 -45.95
CA GLN A 474 -8.65 -10.02 -46.33
C GLN A 474 -9.03 -9.18 -45.12
N LEU A 475 -10.05 -9.61 -44.34
CA LEU A 475 -10.44 -8.94 -43.10
C LEU A 475 -9.26 -8.83 -42.12
N ALA A 476 -8.46 -9.88 -42.01
CA ALA A 476 -7.27 -9.85 -41.16
C ALA A 476 -6.20 -8.87 -41.70
N SER A 477 -6.03 -8.75 -43.02
CA SER A 477 -5.11 -7.78 -43.63
C SER A 477 -5.54 -6.35 -43.31
N ASP A 478 -6.82 -6.05 -43.46
CA ASP A 478 -7.38 -4.73 -43.20
C ASP A 478 -7.27 -4.34 -41.71
N GLU A 479 -7.55 -5.28 -40.81
CA GLU A 479 -7.53 -5.03 -39.37
C GLU A 479 -6.10 -4.99 -38.79
N LEU A 480 -5.23 -5.90 -39.21
CA LEU A 480 -3.86 -5.99 -38.69
C LEU A 480 -2.87 -5.13 -39.47
N GLY A 481 -3.29 -4.53 -40.58
CA GLY A 481 -2.47 -3.62 -41.37
C GLY A 481 -1.29 -4.29 -42.08
N PHE A 482 -1.32 -5.62 -42.34
CA PHE A 482 -0.26 -6.27 -43.08
C PHE A 482 -0.48 -6.21 -44.59
N GLN A 483 0.64 -6.04 -45.32
CA GLN A 483 0.62 -6.04 -46.79
C GLN A 483 0.65 -7.46 -47.33
N THR A 484 -0.03 -7.71 -48.45
CA THR A 484 0.06 -8.94 -49.22
C THR A 484 1.43 -9.08 -49.86
N LEU A 485 1.99 -10.28 -49.82
CA LEU A 485 3.30 -10.58 -50.45
C LEU A 485 3.09 -11.52 -51.64
N SER A 486 3.21 -11.00 -52.85
CA SER A 486 3.18 -11.79 -54.08
C SER A 486 4.58 -12.23 -54.47
N SER A 487 4.72 -13.44 -55.01
CA SER A 487 5.95 -13.88 -55.67
C SER A 487 6.14 -13.32 -57.07
N ASP A 488 5.18 -12.56 -57.58
CA ASP A 488 5.17 -11.97 -58.91
C ASP A 488 4.65 -10.54 -58.86
N ASP A 489 5.53 -9.57 -59.03
CA ASP A 489 5.24 -8.12 -58.95
C ASP A 489 4.31 -7.60 -60.06
N ARG A 490 3.96 -8.42 -61.02
CA ARG A 490 3.07 -8.05 -62.16
C ARG A 490 1.61 -8.47 -61.92
N LYS A 491 1.27 -9.06 -60.77
CA LYS A 491 -0.07 -9.52 -60.52
C LYS A 491 -1.02 -8.38 -60.16
N VAL A 492 -2.10 -8.28 -60.93
CA VAL A 492 -3.21 -7.34 -60.69
C VAL A 492 -4.19 -7.86 -59.62
N THR A 493 -4.27 -9.20 -59.41
CA THR A 493 -5.19 -9.80 -58.46
C THR A 493 -4.48 -10.67 -57.44
N MET A 494 -4.58 -10.31 -56.15
CA MET A 494 -3.96 -11.06 -55.05
C MET A 494 -4.73 -12.34 -54.74
N ARG A 495 -3.99 -13.44 -54.62
CA ARG A 495 -4.54 -14.77 -54.27
C ARG A 495 -4.45 -15.01 -52.77
N ARG A 496 -5.18 -16.03 -52.29
CA ARG A 496 -5.17 -16.47 -50.90
C ARG A 496 -3.78 -16.70 -50.31
N VAL A 497 -2.87 -17.28 -51.11
CA VAL A 497 -1.48 -17.50 -50.68
C VAL A 497 -0.69 -16.22 -50.49
N ASP A 498 -0.99 -15.15 -51.22
CA ASP A 498 -0.33 -13.85 -51.10
C ASP A 498 -0.70 -13.16 -49.80
N TYR A 499 -1.97 -13.27 -49.36
CA TYR A 499 -2.42 -12.84 -48.04
C TYR A 499 -1.79 -13.70 -46.93
N ALA A 500 -1.74 -15.02 -47.11
CA ALA A 500 -1.12 -15.93 -46.13
C ALA A 500 0.38 -15.65 -45.93
N ARG A 501 1.11 -15.30 -47.01
CA ARG A 501 2.50 -14.85 -46.93
C ARG A 501 2.66 -13.51 -46.21
N GLY A 502 1.77 -12.55 -46.52
CA GLY A 502 1.74 -11.26 -45.83
C GLY A 502 1.52 -11.43 -44.34
N LEU A 503 0.56 -12.27 -43.97
CA LEU A 503 0.26 -12.58 -42.56
C LEU A 503 1.46 -13.26 -41.86
N LEU A 504 2.08 -14.25 -42.52
CA LEU A 504 3.26 -14.93 -42.00
C LEU A 504 4.42 -13.95 -41.78
N PHE A 505 4.67 -13.09 -42.77
CA PHE A 505 5.71 -12.06 -42.69
C PHE A 505 5.40 -11.07 -41.57
N TRP A 506 4.18 -10.61 -41.44
CA TRP A 506 3.74 -9.73 -40.37
C TRP A 506 3.97 -10.36 -38.98
N VAL A 507 3.57 -11.63 -38.80
CA VAL A 507 3.83 -12.37 -37.57
C VAL A 507 5.32 -12.48 -37.29
N CYS A 508 6.14 -12.86 -38.27
CA CYS A 508 7.59 -12.97 -38.09
C CYS A 508 8.24 -11.61 -37.78
N ARG A 509 7.78 -10.51 -38.42
CA ARG A 509 8.32 -9.17 -38.19
C ARG A 509 7.90 -8.62 -36.81
N SER A 510 6.68 -8.86 -36.38
CA SER A 510 6.24 -8.52 -35.02
C SER A 510 7.08 -9.22 -33.94
N LEU A 511 7.58 -10.41 -34.23
CA LEU A 511 8.51 -11.16 -33.38
C LEU A 511 9.95 -10.64 -33.44
N SER A 512 10.43 -10.13 -34.59
CA SER A 512 11.80 -9.64 -34.74
C SER A 512 12.02 -8.22 -34.18
N TYR A 513 10.97 -7.40 -34.07
CA TYR A 513 11.08 -6.10 -33.39
C TYR A 513 11.37 -6.25 -31.89
N ILE A 514 11.09 -7.40 -31.30
CA ILE A 514 11.35 -7.70 -29.89
C ILE A 514 12.79 -8.14 -29.65
N ASN A 515 13.46 -8.70 -30.68
CA ASN A 515 14.87 -9.13 -30.58
C ASN A 515 15.90 -8.02 -30.86
N ILE A 516 15.48 -6.80 -31.22
CA ILE A 516 16.40 -5.70 -31.59
C ILE A 516 16.46 -4.62 -30.51
N THR A 517 15.62 -4.69 -29.48
CA THR A 517 15.54 -3.69 -28.40
C THR A 517 15.94 -4.26 -27.01
N LEU A 518 16.68 -5.33 -26.96
CA LEU A 518 17.35 -5.84 -25.74
C LEU A 518 18.85 -5.72 -25.88
#